data_c3cd57463eedb6d71325adc3f0bdc7b8
#
_entry.id   c3cd57463eedb6d71325adc3f0bdc7b8
#
_cell.length_a   1.000
_cell.length_b   1.000
_cell.length_c   1.000
_cell.angle_alpha   90.00
_cell.angle_beta   90.00
_cell.angle_gamma   90.00
#
_symmetry.space_group_name_H-M   'P 1'
#
loop_
_entity.id
_entity.type
_entity.pdbx_description
1 polymer ?
#
loop_
_entity_poly.entity_id
_entity_poly.type
_entity_poly.pdbx_seq_one_letter_code
_entity_poly.pdbx_strand_id
1 'polypeptide(L)'
;MAQPAVRVGILGATGAVGQTFVRRLEDHPWFSIAALAASERSAGKPYREAANWLSSRPMPDAVADMEVVPCTPDAVDADLVFSGLDSSVAGDIEADFAEAGFPVISNAKNYRMAPDVPLLIPEINPEHAALIDEQSWSGGGFIVTNPNCSTVGLVCALRPLVEAFTVEAVQVTMLQALSGAGYPGVASLDALGNVIPYIGGEEDKLDEEPRKILGTYADGAIQEANLAVSAQCNRVPVRSGHLACASVRFSES
;
A
#
# COMPACT_ATOMS: atom_id res chain seq x y z
N MET A 1 -20.52 19.99 16.88
CA MET A 1 -19.41 20.65 16.16
C MET A 1 -18.75 19.53 15.34
N ALA A 2 -18.62 19.70 14.02
CA ALA A 2 -17.87 18.75 13.22
C ALA A 2 -16.41 18.75 13.72
N GLN A 3 -15.81 17.57 13.91
CA GLN A 3 -14.38 17.50 14.19
C GLN A 3 -13.62 18.16 13.02
N PRO A 4 -12.56 18.93 13.27
CA PRO A 4 -11.73 19.46 12.20
C PRO A 4 -11.22 18.25 11.36
N ALA A 5 -11.33 18.34 10.05
CA ALA A 5 -10.81 17.32 9.16
C ALA A 5 -9.29 17.26 9.29
N VAL A 6 -8.73 16.04 9.42
CA VAL A 6 -7.29 15.80 9.41
C VAL A 6 -6.75 16.18 8.03
N ARG A 7 -5.74 17.02 7.99
CA ARG A 7 -5.13 17.53 6.75
C ARG A 7 -4.12 16.53 6.22
N VAL A 8 -4.29 16.09 4.98
CA VAL A 8 -3.52 14.99 4.40
C VAL A 8 -2.66 15.48 3.23
N GLY A 9 -1.38 15.14 3.25
CA GLY A 9 -0.49 15.21 2.10
C GLY A 9 -0.50 13.88 1.31
N ILE A 10 -0.43 13.96 -0.01
CA ILE A 10 -0.31 12.76 -0.87
C ILE A 10 1.04 12.80 -1.57
N LEU A 11 1.94 11.90 -1.20
CA LEU A 11 3.25 11.73 -1.84
C LEU A 11 3.10 10.82 -3.06
N GLY A 12 3.68 11.23 -4.19
CA GLY A 12 3.51 10.56 -5.48
C GLY A 12 2.12 10.80 -6.10
N ALA A 13 1.51 11.95 -5.83
CA ALA A 13 0.13 12.30 -6.21
C ALA A 13 -0.18 12.14 -7.72
N THR A 14 0.80 12.31 -8.60
CA THR A 14 0.63 12.19 -10.05
C THR A 14 0.63 10.74 -10.55
N GLY A 15 1.08 9.78 -9.74
CA GLY A 15 1.10 8.35 -10.05
C GLY A 15 -0.27 7.67 -9.88
N ALA A 16 -0.39 6.44 -10.37
CA ALA A 16 -1.66 5.68 -10.34
C ALA A 16 -2.20 5.48 -8.91
N VAL A 17 -1.32 5.19 -7.94
CA VAL A 17 -1.69 5.04 -6.53
C VAL A 17 -2.09 6.39 -5.93
N GLY A 18 -1.29 7.45 -6.15
CA GLY A 18 -1.60 8.79 -5.67
C GLY A 18 -2.94 9.31 -6.19
N GLN A 19 -3.24 9.12 -7.48
CA GLN A 19 -4.56 9.44 -8.06
C GLN A 19 -5.71 8.63 -7.42
N THR A 20 -5.42 7.41 -6.98
CA THR A 20 -6.40 6.60 -6.26
C THR A 20 -6.67 7.17 -4.88
N PHE A 21 -5.63 7.65 -4.15
CA PHE A 21 -5.82 8.39 -2.91
C PHE A 21 -6.64 9.65 -3.13
N VAL A 22 -6.30 10.48 -4.11
CA VAL A 22 -7.07 11.70 -4.45
C VAL A 22 -8.55 11.38 -4.61
N ARG A 23 -8.88 10.35 -5.39
CA ARG A 23 -10.27 9.96 -5.64
C ARG A 23 -10.96 9.39 -4.39
N ARG A 24 -10.24 8.68 -3.51
CA ARG A 24 -10.82 8.07 -2.30
C ARG A 24 -11.01 9.07 -1.19
N LEU A 25 -10.24 10.15 -1.19
CA LEU A 25 -10.31 11.23 -0.22
C LEU A 25 -11.26 12.36 -0.65
N GLU A 26 -11.79 12.32 -1.88
CA GLU A 26 -12.87 13.20 -2.31
C GLU A 26 -14.07 13.04 -1.37
N ASP A 27 -14.54 14.13 -0.78
CA ASP A 27 -15.67 14.17 0.18
C ASP A 27 -15.51 13.21 1.38
N HIS A 28 -14.28 12.90 1.79
CA HIS A 28 -14.04 12.01 2.91
C HIS A 28 -14.45 12.66 4.23
N PRO A 29 -15.19 11.95 5.14
CA PRO A 29 -15.77 12.56 6.33
C PRO A 29 -14.74 13.02 7.37
N TRP A 30 -13.50 12.49 7.33
CA TRP A 30 -12.46 12.75 8.32
C TRP A 30 -11.22 13.43 7.75
N PHE A 31 -10.95 13.27 6.46
CA PHE A 31 -9.73 13.75 5.82
C PHE A 31 -10.01 14.84 4.79
N SER A 32 -9.10 15.80 4.70
CA SER A 32 -9.08 16.80 3.63
C SER A 32 -7.70 16.81 2.97
N ILE A 33 -7.65 16.83 1.65
CA ILE A 33 -6.40 16.91 0.91
C ILE A 33 -5.84 18.32 1.07
N ALA A 34 -4.67 18.44 1.70
CA ALA A 34 -3.99 19.70 1.95
C ALA A 34 -2.78 19.92 1.03
N ALA A 35 -2.10 18.84 0.61
CA ALA A 35 -0.95 18.93 -0.27
C ALA A 35 -0.90 17.76 -1.27
N LEU A 36 -0.47 18.06 -2.49
CA LEU A 36 -0.21 17.08 -3.54
C LEU A 36 1.28 17.18 -3.90
N ALA A 37 2.05 16.16 -3.51
CA ALA A 37 3.49 16.16 -3.71
C ALA A 37 3.89 15.15 -4.79
N ALA A 38 4.84 15.53 -5.65
CA ALA A 38 5.36 14.66 -6.69
C ALA A 38 6.82 15.02 -7.03
N SER A 39 7.37 14.38 -8.06
CA SER A 39 8.74 14.64 -8.52
C SER A 39 8.91 16.10 -8.99
N GLU A 40 10.14 16.58 -9.01
CA GLU A 40 10.51 17.93 -9.50
C GLU A 40 9.97 18.28 -10.89
N ARG A 41 9.78 17.28 -11.76
CA ARG A 41 9.19 17.49 -13.09
C ARG A 41 7.74 17.97 -13.05
N SER A 42 7.04 17.65 -11.96
CA SER A 42 5.63 17.98 -11.73
C SER A 42 5.46 19.17 -10.80
N ALA A 43 6.42 19.43 -9.93
CA ALA A 43 6.38 20.52 -8.97
C ALA A 43 6.23 21.89 -9.65
N GLY A 44 5.47 22.81 -9.02
CA GLY A 44 5.17 24.16 -9.52
C GLY A 44 4.07 24.20 -10.58
N LYS A 45 3.44 23.08 -10.93
CA LYS A 45 2.34 23.02 -11.91
C LYS A 45 1.01 22.78 -11.20
N PRO A 46 -0.10 23.31 -11.76
CA PRO A 46 -1.43 22.88 -11.34
C PRO A 46 -1.58 21.35 -11.51
N TYR A 47 -2.25 20.68 -10.57
CA TYR A 47 -2.37 19.21 -10.58
C TYR A 47 -2.98 18.67 -11.89
N ARG A 48 -3.94 19.39 -12.48
CA ARG A 48 -4.55 19.02 -13.78
C ARG A 48 -3.55 18.96 -14.93
N GLU A 49 -2.47 19.75 -14.86
CA GLU A 49 -1.42 19.78 -15.87
C GLU A 49 -0.28 18.79 -15.54
N ALA A 50 -0.05 18.54 -14.26
CA ALA A 50 1.01 17.67 -13.77
C ALA A 50 0.64 16.19 -13.90
N ALA A 51 -0.64 15.83 -13.70
CA ALA A 51 -1.12 14.45 -13.66
C ALA A 51 -1.73 14.02 -14.99
N ASN A 52 -1.26 12.89 -15.52
CA ASN A 52 -2.01 12.16 -16.56
C ASN A 52 -3.14 11.40 -15.85
N TRP A 53 -4.35 11.98 -15.81
CA TRP A 53 -5.47 11.46 -15.04
C TRP A 53 -5.97 10.12 -15.60
N LEU A 54 -5.84 9.05 -14.80
CA LEU A 54 -6.10 7.66 -15.23
C LEU A 54 -7.51 7.17 -14.87
N SER A 55 -8.24 7.89 -14.01
CA SER A 55 -9.57 7.49 -13.58
C SER A 55 -10.60 7.73 -14.69
N SER A 56 -11.63 6.86 -14.74
CA SER A 56 -12.80 7.09 -15.61
C SER A 56 -13.76 8.17 -15.08
N ARG A 57 -13.59 8.57 -13.78
CA ARG A 57 -14.31 9.72 -13.22
C ARG A 57 -13.53 11.00 -13.49
N PRO A 58 -14.18 12.16 -13.60
CA PRO A 58 -13.50 13.44 -13.68
C PRO A 58 -12.52 13.63 -12.51
N MET A 59 -11.50 14.44 -12.73
CA MET A 59 -10.65 14.91 -11.64
C MET A 59 -11.48 15.81 -10.72
N PRO A 60 -11.41 15.67 -9.38
CA PRO A 60 -12.14 16.52 -8.46
C PRO A 60 -11.74 18.00 -8.62
N ASP A 61 -12.70 18.90 -8.73
CA ASP A 61 -12.45 20.34 -8.90
C ASP A 61 -11.64 20.94 -7.74
N ALA A 62 -11.86 20.41 -6.53
CA ALA A 62 -11.17 20.88 -5.32
C ALA A 62 -9.64 20.74 -5.38
N VAL A 63 -9.12 19.80 -6.16
CA VAL A 63 -7.67 19.55 -6.27
C VAL A 63 -7.08 19.93 -7.62
N ALA A 64 -7.92 20.15 -8.63
CA ALA A 64 -7.48 20.31 -10.02
C ALA A 64 -6.50 21.48 -10.20
N ASP A 65 -6.73 22.60 -9.49
CA ASP A 65 -5.89 23.80 -9.53
C ASP A 65 -4.88 23.88 -8.38
N MET A 66 -4.80 22.89 -7.50
CA MET A 66 -3.77 22.85 -6.47
C MET A 66 -2.39 22.74 -7.12
N GLU A 67 -1.46 23.55 -6.65
CA GLU A 67 -0.06 23.47 -7.07
C GLU A 67 0.55 22.18 -6.53
N VAL A 68 1.22 21.43 -7.39
CA VAL A 68 2.01 20.25 -6.98
C VAL A 68 3.32 20.72 -6.36
N VAL A 69 3.61 20.25 -5.15
CA VAL A 69 4.83 20.58 -4.41
C VAL A 69 5.88 19.45 -4.52
N PRO A 70 7.16 19.73 -4.23
CA PRO A 70 8.17 18.67 -4.08
C PRO A 70 7.83 17.68 -2.97
N CYS A 71 8.29 16.43 -3.09
CA CYS A 71 8.17 15.41 -2.03
C CYS A 71 9.23 15.62 -0.94
N THR A 72 9.17 16.77 -0.25
CA THR A 72 10.06 17.10 0.88
C THR A 72 9.22 17.58 2.06
N PRO A 73 9.62 17.29 3.31
CA PRO A 73 8.85 17.71 4.50
C PRO A 73 8.57 19.19 4.56
N ASP A 74 9.53 20.04 4.21
CA ASP A 74 9.39 21.50 4.25
C ASP A 74 8.36 22.05 3.25
N ALA A 75 8.07 21.31 2.18
CA ALA A 75 7.11 21.72 1.15
C ALA A 75 5.69 21.23 1.42
N VAL A 76 5.50 20.29 2.34
CA VAL A 76 4.20 19.65 2.62
C VAL A 76 3.64 20.15 3.95
N ASP A 77 2.59 20.96 3.90
CA ASP A 77 1.85 21.44 5.07
C ASP A 77 0.62 20.55 5.31
N ALA A 78 0.79 19.48 6.10
CA ALA A 78 -0.23 18.47 6.41
C ALA A 78 -0.01 17.87 7.80
N ASP A 79 -1.04 17.21 8.35
CA ASP A 79 -0.97 16.53 9.64
C ASP A 79 -0.42 15.10 9.51
N LEU A 80 -0.59 14.48 8.33
CA LEU A 80 -0.06 13.16 7.97
C LEU A 80 0.11 13.06 6.45
N VAL A 81 0.84 12.04 5.99
CA VAL A 81 1.01 11.79 4.57
C VAL A 81 0.61 10.35 4.18
N PHE A 82 -0.07 10.23 3.04
CA PHE A 82 -0.24 8.97 2.33
C PHE A 82 0.82 8.87 1.23
N SER A 83 1.61 7.82 1.25
CA SER A 83 2.66 7.59 0.25
C SER A 83 2.22 6.59 -0.81
N GLY A 84 2.15 7.06 -2.05
CA GLY A 84 1.99 6.26 -3.27
C GLY A 84 3.24 6.33 -4.15
N LEU A 85 4.41 6.50 -3.55
CA LEU A 85 5.69 6.58 -4.24
C LEU A 85 6.12 5.22 -4.81
N ASP A 86 6.93 5.27 -5.87
CA ASP A 86 7.64 4.09 -6.36
C ASP A 86 8.70 3.65 -5.35
N SER A 87 8.87 2.34 -5.18
CA SER A 87 9.81 1.77 -4.21
C SER A 87 11.27 2.14 -4.44
N SER A 88 11.64 2.60 -5.63
CA SER A 88 13.00 3.07 -5.92
C SER A 88 13.38 4.37 -5.21
N VAL A 89 12.38 5.14 -4.77
CA VAL A 89 12.57 6.44 -4.08
C VAL A 89 11.83 6.52 -2.75
N ALA A 90 10.87 5.64 -2.50
CA ALA A 90 10.00 5.71 -1.33
C ALA A 90 10.78 5.59 -0.02
N GLY A 91 11.78 4.71 0.05
CA GLY A 91 12.51 4.43 1.29
C GLY A 91 13.10 5.68 1.92
N ASP A 92 13.87 6.43 1.17
CA ASP A 92 14.56 7.64 1.65
C ASP A 92 13.55 8.76 1.93
N ILE A 93 12.59 9.00 1.03
CA ILE A 93 11.60 10.06 1.19
C ILE A 93 10.70 9.80 2.40
N GLU A 94 10.22 8.59 2.59
CA GLU A 94 9.36 8.22 3.72
C GLU A 94 10.10 8.34 5.05
N ALA A 95 11.40 8.00 5.08
CA ALA A 95 12.26 8.22 6.24
C ALA A 95 12.39 9.71 6.56
N ASP A 96 12.66 10.56 5.57
CA ASP A 96 12.78 12.01 5.75
C ASP A 96 11.50 12.61 6.36
N PHE A 97 10.31 12.15 5.92
CA PHE A 97 9.04 12.57 6.48
C PHE A 97 8.85 12.09 7.94
N ALA A 98 9.19 10.84 8.24
CA ALA A 98 9.10 10.31 9.59
C ALA A 98 10.09 11.03 10.54
N GLU A 99 11.32 11.31 10.09
CA GLU A 99 12.30 12.11 10.82
C GLU A 99 11.84 13.56 11.06
N ALA A 100 11.05 14.11 10.16
CA ALA A 100 10.45 15.44 10.31
C ALA A 100 9.17 15.45 11.18
N GLY A 101 8.74 14.30 11.70
CA GLY A 101 7.61 14.19 12.62
C GLY A 101 6.27 13.86 11.97
N PHE A 102 6.26 13.49 10.69
CA PHE A 102 5.01 13.11 10.04
C PHE A 102 4.65 11.64 10.30
N PRO A 103 3.37 11.35 10.60
CA PRO A 103 2.80 10.04 10.35
C PRO A 103 2.80 9.73 8.85
N VAL A 104 3.44 8.62 8.45
CA VAL A 104 3.53 8.17 7.05
C VAL A 104 2.74 6.87 6.89
N ILE A 105 1.70 6.89 6.06
CA ILE A 105 0.95 5.70 5.68
C ILE A 105 1.39 5.28 4.28
N SER A 106 2.22 4.25 4.22
CA SER A 106 2.93 3.85 2.99
C SER A 106 2.26 2.72 2.25
N ASN A 107 2.16 2.86 0.92
CA ASN A 107 1.82 1.77 0.01
C ASN A 107 3.07 1.10 -0.60
N ALA A 108 4.26 1.67 -0.40
CA ALA A 108 5.51 1.12 -0.91
C ALA A 108 5.95 -0.13 -0.13
N LYS A 109 6.81 -0.94 -0.74
CA LYS A 109 7.27 -2.19 -0.11
C LYS A 109 8.41 -2.01 0.89
N ASN A 110 9.07 -0.84 0.89
CA ASN A 110 10.37 -0.61 1.51
C ASN A 110 10.43 -0.98 3.00
N TYR A 111 9.39 -0.64 3.75
CA TYR A 111 9.34 -0.87 5.20
C TYR A 111 8.42 -2.02 5.64
N ARG A 112 7.78 -2.74 4.70
CA ARG A 112 6.80 -3.78 5.04
C ARG A 112 7.34 -4.84 5.98
N MET A 113 8.58 -5.27 5.75
CA MET A 113 9.23 -6.33 6.54
C MET A 113 10.19 -5.78 7.61
N ALA A 114 10.25 -4.46 7.81
CA ALA A 114 11.00 -3.88 8.93
C ALA A 114 10.39 -4.34 10.27
N PRO A 115 11.21 -4.73 11.26
CA PRO A 115 10.72 -5.37 12.49
C PRO A 115 9.86 -4.45 13.37
N ASP A 116 10.11 -3.15 13.32
CA ASP A 116 9.46 -2.09 14.09
C ASP A 116 8.35 -1.36 13.32
N VAL A 117 8.09 -1.74 12.06
CA VAL A 117 7.06 -1.11 11.22
C VAL A 117 5.86 -2.04 11.06
N PRO A 118 4.65 -1.63 11.42
CA PRO A 118 3.47 -2.44 11.22
C PRO A 118 3.13 -2.61 9.74
N LEU A 119 2.90 -3.87 9.33
CA LEU A 119 2.30 -4.25 8.07
C LEU A 119 0.82 -4.50 8.36
N LEU A 120 -0.04 -3.49 8.10
CA LEU A 120 -1.34 -3.40 8.72
C LEU A 120 -2.51 -3.61 7.76
N ILE A 121 -3.41 -4.49 8.15
CA ILE A 121 -4.79 -4.57 7.66
C ILE A 121 -5.68 -4.40 8.91
N PRO A 122 -6.29 -3.22 9.14
CA PRO A 122 -6.96 -2.91 10.40
C PRO A 122 -8.05 -3.91 10.82
N GLU A 123 -8.68 -4.58 9.85
CA GLU A 123 -9.69 -5.61 10.08
C GLU A 123 -9.10 -6.97 10.50
N ILE A 124 -7.79 -7.16 10.34
CA ILE A 124 -7.11 -8.45 10.54
C ILE A 124 -6.19 -8.40 11.76
N ASN A 125 -5.33 -7.39 11.85
CA ASN A 125 -4.26 -7.30 12.82
C ASN A 125 -4.10 -5.89 13.44
N PRO A 126 -5.19 -5.29 13.97
CA PRO A 126 -5.14 -3.92 14.52
C PRO A 126 -4.14 -3.78 15.67
N GLU A 127 -3.86 -4.86 16.43
CA GLU A 127 -2.89 -4.90 17.52
C GLU A 127 -1.45 -4.66 17.06
N HIS A 128 -1.13 -4.92 15.78
CA HIS A 128 0.19 -4.62 15.21
C HIS A 128 0.50 -3.12 15.17
N ALA A 129 -0.52 -2.26 15.28
CA ALA A 129 -0.32 -0.82 15.40
C ALA A 129 0.54 -0.43 16.62
N ALA A 130 0.63 -1.30 17.65
CA ALA A 130 1.51 -1.09 18.80
C ALA A 130 3.01 -1.03 18.43
N LEU A 131 3.41 -1.55 17.25
CA LEU A 131 4.79 -1.36 16.73
C LEU A 131 5.14 0.11 16.45
N ILE A 132 4.15 1.00 16.34
CA ILE A 132 4.41 2.45 16.19
C ILE A 132 5.20 2.98 17.38
N ASP A 133 4.92 2.48 18.59
CA ASP A 133 5.60 2.90 19.83
C ASP A 133 7.04 2.39 19.92
N GLU A 134 7.43 1.40 19.11
CA GLU A 134 8.79 0.87 19.04
C GLU A 134 9.67 1.63 18.03
N GLN A 135 9.09 2.48 17.17
CA GLN A 135 9.84 3.28 16.22
C GLN A 135 10.52 4.47 16.89
N SER A 136 11.72 4.82 16.45
CA SER A 136 12.57 5.85 17.08
C SER A 136 13.04 6.90 16.07
N TRP A 137 12.10 7.53 15.36
CA TRP A 137 12.39 8.66 14.48
C TRP A 137 12.61 9.94 15.28
N SER A 138 13.65 10.71 14.97
CA SER A 138 14.07 11.87 15.77
C SER A 138 13.00 12.96 15.91
N GLY A 139 12.16 13.14 14.88
CA GLY A 139 11.04 14.09 14.87
C GLY A 139 9.76 13.56 15.54
N GLY A 140 9.74 12.30 15.97
CA GLY A 140 8.57 11.68 16.58
C GLY A 140 7.48 11.27 15.58
N GLY A 141 7.79 11.22 14.28
CA GLY A 141 6.92 10.62 13.27
C GLY A 141 6.94 9.10 13.32
N PHE A 142 6.20 8.46 12.42
CA PHE A 142 6.18 7.01 12.30
C PHE A 142 5.79 6.57 10.88
N ILE A 143 6.09 5.31 10.56
CA ILE A 143 5.69 4.68 9.29
C ILE A 143 4.75 3.50 9.60
N VAL A 144 3.64 3.43 8.87
CA VAL A 144 2.74 2.28 8.79
C VAL A 144 2.65 1.86 7.33
N THR A 145 2.69 0.56 7.05
CA THR A 145 2.68 0.06 5.68
C THR A 145 1.42 -0.74 5.35
N ASN A 146 0.95 -0.59 4.11
CA ASN A 146 -0.05 -1.47 3.52
C ASN A 146 0.63 -2.70 2.90
N PRO A 147 0.01 -3.89 2.96
CA PRO A 147 0.51 -5.08 2.27
C PRO A 147 0.42 -4.99 0.74
N ASN A 148 1.06 -5.96 0.10
CA ASN A 148 0.88 -6.21 -1.32
C ASN A 148 -0.60 -6.50 -1.66
N CYS A 149 -1.05 -6.05 -2.83
CA CYS A 149 -2.45 -6.17 -3.26
C CYS A 149 -2.95 -7.62 -3.33
N SER A 150 -2.08 -8.58 -3.67
CA SER A 150 -2.41 -10.00 -3.66
C SER A 150 -2.45 -10.56 -2.25
N THR A 151 -1.54 -10.13 -1.39
CA THR A 151 -1.47 -10.51 0.03
C THR A 151 -2.75 -10.12 0.77
N VAL A 152 -3.24 -8.89 0.58
CA VAL A 152 -4.49 -8.44 1.24
C VAL A 152 -5.64 -9.39 0.97
N GLY A 153 -5.90 -9.72 -0.30
CA GLY A 153 -6.99 -10.61 -0.67
C GLY A 153 -6.84 -12.02 -0.09
N LEU A 154 -5.61 -12.56 -0.13
CA LEU A 154 -5.30 -13.89 0.42
C LEU A 154 -5.49 -13.91 1.93
N VAL A 155 -4.92 -12.96 2.67
CA VAL A 155 -4.96 -12.93 4.13
C VAL A 155 -6.39 -12.70 4.65
N CYS A 156 -7.18 -11.84 4.02
CA CYS A 156 -8.59 -11.67 4.36
C CYS A 156 -9.39 -12.97 4.23
N ALA A 157 -9.07 -13.81 3.25
CA ALA A 157 -9.71 -15.12 3.10
C ALA A 157 -9.18 -16.17 4.10
N LEU A 158 -7.88 -16.09 4.46
CA LEU A 158 -7.25 -17.02 5.40
C LEU A 158 -7.60 -16.72 6.86
N ARG A 159 -7.82 -15.47 7.25
CA ARG A 159 -8.04 -15.09 8.66
C ARG A 159 -9.09 -15.93 9.37
N PRO A 160 -10.33 -16.08 8.86
CA PRO A 160 -11.33 -16.91 9.52
C PRO A 160 -10.95 -18.41 9.58
N LEU A 161 -10.12 -18.89 8.65
CA LEU A 161 -9.64 -20.27 8.66
C LEU A 161 -8.56 -20.47 9.73
N VAL A 162 -7.65 -19.52 9.89
CA VAL A 162 -6.60 -19.55 10.92
C VAL A 162 -7.20 -19.42 12.33
N GLU A 163 -8.30 -18.66 12.49
CA GLU A 163 -9.01 -18.55 13.76
C GLU A 163 -9.75 -19.82 14.16
N ALA A 164 -10.27 -20.56 13.16
CA ALA A 164 -11.08 -21.74 13.41
C ALA A 164 -10.25 -23.05 13.40
N PHE A 165 -9.13 -23.08 12.71
CA PHE A 165 -8.35 -24.30 12.44
C PHE A 165 -6.84 -23.98 12.50
N THR A 166 -6.03 -25.02 12.71
CA THR A 166 -4.58 -24.91 12.54
C THR A 166 -4.23 -25.06 11.05
N VAL A 167 -3.93 -23.95 10.40
CA VAL A 167 -3.48 -23.93 9.00
C VAL A 167 -1.97 -24.16 8.94
N GLU A 168 -1.54 -25.24 8.25
CA GLU A 168 -0.13 -25.59 8.11
C GLU A 168 0.49 -25.05 6.82
N ALA A 169 -0.25 -25.13 5.72
CA ALA A 169 0.27 -24.74 4.43
C ALA A 169 -0.83 -24.18 3.50
N VAL A 170 -0.42 -23.26 2.66
CA VAL A 170 -1.25 -22.70 1.59
C VAL A 170 -0.50 -22.81 0.27
N GLN A 171 -1.13 -23.39 -0.73
CA GLN A 171 -0.68 -23.30 -2.11
C GLN A 171 -1.61 -22.35 -2.85
N VAL A 172 -1.08 -21.31 -3.46
CA VAL A 172 -1.89 -20.29 -4.13
C VAL A 172 -1.39 -19.97 -5.53
N THR A 173 -2.31 -19.92 -6.48
CA THR A 173 -2.06 -19.34 -7.81
C THR A 173 -2.80 -18.02 -7.91
N MET A 174 -2.04 -16.92 -8.07
CA MET A 174 -2.57 -15.58 -8.26
C MET A 174 -2.70 -15.25 -9.74
N LEU A 175 -3.89 -14.83 -10.15
CA LEU A 175 -4.15 -14.23 -11.46
C LEU A 175 -4.27 -12.72 -11.26
N GLN A 176 -3.17 -12.01 -11.46
CA GLN A 176 -3.10 -10.57 -11.21
C GLN A 176 -3.55 -9.78 -12.43
N ALA A 177 -4.46 -8.83 -12.19
CA ALA A 177 -4.94 -7.89 -13.19
C ALA A 177 -3.86 -6.88 -13.63
N LEU A 178 -4.04 -6.28 -14.81
CA LEU A 178 -3.13 -5.27 -15.39
C LEU A 178 -2.95 -4.05 -14.48
N SER A 179 -3.98 -3.69 -13.69
CA SER A 179 -3.91 -2.57 -12.72
C SER A 179 -2.79 -2.73 -11.68
N GLY A 180 -2.37 -3.96 -11.37
CA GLY A 180 -1.27 -4.23 -10.46
C GLY A 180 0.12 -3.87 -11.01
N ALA A 181 0.25 -3.65 -12.32
CA ALA A 181 1.50 -3.23 -12.96
C ALA A 181 1.73 -1.70 -12.92
N GLY A 182 0.79 -0.92 -12.35
CA GLY A 182 0.88 0.53 -12.38
C GLY A 182 0.64 1.11 -13.78
N TYR A 183 1.11 2.33 -14.03
CA TYR A 183 1.04 2.97 -15.34
C TYR A 183 2.48 3.25 -15.84
N PRO A 184 2.78 2.97 -17.11
CA PRO A 184 1.92 2.61 -18.26
C PRO A 184 1.45 1.14 -18.29
N GLY A 185 1.82 0.32 -17.31
CA GLY A 185 1.39 -1.06 -17.24
C GLY A 185 2.24 -2.02 -18.08
N VAL A 186 1.61 -3.07 -18.58
CA VAL A 186 2.21 -4.08 -19.45
C VAL A 186 1.94 -3.70 -20.91
N ALA A 187 2.92 -3.91 -21.79
CA ALA A 187 2.75 -3.68 -23.22
C ALA A 187 1.56 -4.49 -23.77
N SER A 188 0.76 -3.86 -24.63
CA SER A 188 -0.50 -4.47 -25.08
C SER A 188 -0.32 -5.80 -25.80
N LEU A 189 0.76 -5.96 -26.57
CA LEU A 189 1.07 -7.20 -27.28
C LEU A 189 1.53 -8.32 -26.36
N ASP A 190 2.09 -8.00 -25.21
CA ASP A 190 2.47 -8.98 -24.21
C ASP A 190 1.27 -9.45 -23.36
N ALA A 191 0.25 -8.58 -23.25
CA ALA A 191 -0.91 -8.82 -22.39
C ALA A 191 -2.10 -9.43 -23.13
N LEU A 192 -2.42 -8.95 -24.37
CA LEU A 192 -3.63 -9.35 -25.06
C LEU A 192 -3.58 -10.81 -25.52
N GLY A 193 -4.58 -11.59 -25.09
CA GLY A 193 -4.70 -13.00 -25.43
C GLY A 193 -3.60 -13.89 -24.82
N ASN A 194 -2.89 -13.40 -23.80
CA ASN A 194 -1.76 -14.07 -23.19
C ASN A 194 -1.89 -14.13 -21.66
N VAL A 195 -1.14 -15.05 -21.04
CA VAL A 195 -0.88 -15.09 -19.61
C VAL A 195 0.63 -15.00 -19.40
N ILE A 196 1.08 -13.99 -18.67
CA ILE A 196 2.49 -13.85 -18.31
C ILE A 196 2.72 -14.67 -17.04
N PRO A 197 3.53 -15.75 -17.10
CA PRO A 197 3.57 -16.77 -16.05
C PRO A 197 4.40 -16.41 -14.81
N TYR A 198 4.99 -15.23 -14.77
CA TYR A 198 5.86 -14.78 -13.69
C TYR A 198 5.81 -13.27 -13.53
N ILE A 199 5.74 -12.83 -12.27
CA ILE A 199 5.83 -11.40 -11.91
C ILE A 199 6.91 -11.26 -10.84
N GLY A 200 8.03 -10.60 -11.19
CA GLY A 200 9.21 -10.51 -10.34
C GLY A 200 8.94 -10.02 -8.92
N GLY A 201 9.31 -10.82 -7.93
CA GLY A 201 9.20 -10.50 -6.50
C GLY A 201 7.78 -10.55 -5.93
N GLU A 202 6.77 -11.00 -6.67
CA GLU A 202 5.41 -11.13 -6.13
C GLU A 202 5.24 -12.41 -5.28
N GLU A 203 5.90 -13.47 -5.65
CA GLU A 203 5.85 -14.75 -4.95
C GLU A 203 6.52 -14.65 -3.58
N ASP A 204 7.66 -13.95 -3.47
CA ASP A 204 8.37 -13.69 -2.20
C ASP A 204 7.47 -12.95 -1.21
N LYS A 205 6.74 -11.93 -1.68
CA LYS A 205 5.79 -11.17 -0.84
C LYS A 205 4.64 -12.04 -0.32
N LEU A 206 4.16 -12.98 -1.12
CA LEU A 206 3.11 -13.92 -0.71
C LEU A 206 3.62 -14.99 0.26
N ASP A 207 4.92 -15.25 0.29
CA ASP A 207 5.53 -16.09 1.32
C ASP A 207 5.74 -15.33 2.64
N GLU A 208 6.27 -14.12 2.60
CA GLU A 208 6.71 -13.37 3.77
C GLU A 208 5.59 -12.57 4.44
N GLU A 209 4.85 -11.75 3.68
CA GLU A 209 3.88 -10.81 4.24
C GLU A 209 2.74 -11.50 5.02
N PRO A 210 2.15 -12.63 4.56
CA PRO A 210 1.10 -13.33 5.32
C PRO A 210 1.57 -13.82 6.69
N ARG A 211 2.83 -14.27 6.81
CA ARG A 211 3.38 -14.72 8.09
C ARG A 211 3.47 -13.58 9.10
N LYS A 212 3.90 -12.40 8.66
CA LYS A 212 3.93 -11.20 9.50
C LYS A 212 2.52 -10.76 9.88
N ILE A 213 1.59 -10.64 8.92
CA ILE A 213 0.23 -10.12 9.15
C ILE A 213 -0.58 -11.04 10.06
N LEU A 214 -0.47 -12.38 9.89
CA LEU A 214 -1.16 -13.38 10.70
C LEU A 214 -0.38 -13.75 11.97
N GLY A 215 0.76 -13.12 12.20
CA GLY A 215 1.57 -13.26 13.40
C GLY A 215 0.91 -12.63 14.62
N THR A 216 1.56 -12.74 15.77
CA THR A 216 1.07 -12.20 17.03
C THR A 216 2.04 -11.14 17.55
N TYR A 217 1.53 -9.97 17.92
CA TYR A 217 2.33 -8.96 18.61
C TYR A 217 2.58 -9.39 20.05
N ALA A 218 3.86 -9.46 20.45
CA ALA A 218 4.28 -9.73 21.81
C ALA A 218 5.65 -9.07 22.10
N ASP A 219 5.78 -8.48 23.25
CA ASP A 219 7.05 -7.93 23.76
C ASP A 219 7.76 -6.97 22.76
N GLY A 220 7.01 -6.09 22.11
CA GLY A 220 7.55 -5.09 21.18
C GLY A 220 7.87 -5.63 19.77
N ALA A 221 7.49 -6.87 19.45
CA ALA A 221 7.79 -7.49 18.16
C ALA A 221 6.64 -8.36 17.64
N ILE A 222 6.67 -8.66 16.34
CA ILE A 222 5.76 -9.65 15.77
C ILE A 222 6.43 -11.02 15.77
N GLN A 223 5.77 -11.96 16.42
CA GLN A 223 6.06 -13.37 16.27
C GLN A 223 5.31 -13.89 15.05
N GLU A 224 6.05 -14.18 13.98
CA GLU A 224 5.46 -14.61 12.71
C GLU A 224 4.63 -15.88 12.85
N ALA A 225 3.54 -15.97 12.10
CA ALA A 225 2.74 -17.18 12.03
C ALA A 225 3.54 -18.33 11.39
N ASN A 226 3.43 -19.52 11.99
CA ASN A 226 4.04 -20.72 11.42
C ASN A 226 3.19 -21.27 10.25
N LEU A 227 3.31 -20.62 9.11
CA LEU A 227 2.53 -20.88 7.90
C LEU A 227 3.48 -21.05 6.71
N ALA A 228 3.43 -22.20 6.03
CA ALA A 228 4.13 -22.39 4.78
C ALA A 228 3.26 -21.90 3.61
N VAL A 229 3.78 -21.00 2.79
CA VAL A 229 3.08 -20.53 1.58
C VAL A 229 3.88 -20.91 0.35
N SER A 230 3.22 -21.49 -0.63
CA SER A 230 3.76 -21.73 -1.98
C SER A 230 2.92 -20.97 -2.98
N ALA A 231 3.50 -19.95 -3.60
CA ALA A 231 2.79 -19.04 -4.48
C ALA A 231 3.27 -19.17 -5.93
N GLN A 232 2.35 -18.95 -6.86
CA GLN A 232 2.64 -18.69 -8.27
C GLN A 232 1.86 -17.47 -8.72
N CYS A 233 2.54 -16.47 -9.28
CA CYS A 233 1.95 -15.22 -9.69
C CYS A 233 1.97 -15.04 -11.20
N ASN A 234 0.80 -14.96 -11.81
CA ASN A 234 0.63 -14.77 -13.23
C ASN A 234 -0.07 -13.45 -13.53
N ARG A 235 0.33 -12.74 -14.59
CA ARG A 235 -0.38 -11.57 -15.10
C ARG A 235 -1.39 -12.00 -16.15
N VAL A 236 -2.64 -11.59 -15.95
CA VAL A 236 -3.75 -11.90 -16.88
C VAL A 236 -4.30 -10.62 -17.54
N PRO A 237 -4.90 -10.71 -18.75
CA PRO A 237 -5.41 -9.56 -19.49
C PRO A 237 -6.76 -9.06 -18.94
N VAL A 238 -6.85 -8.95 -17.62
CA VAL A 238 -7.99 -8.40 -16.89
C VAL A 238 -7.63 -6.99 -16.43
N ARG A 239 -8.50 -6.02 -16.61
CA ARG A 239 -8.20 -4.61 -16.30
C ARG A 239 -7.94 -4.41 -14.81
N SER A 240 -8.85 -4.90 -13.95
CA SER A 240 -8.81 -4.72 -12.50
C SER A 240 -9.42 -5.93 -11.79
N GLY A 241 -8.97 -6.17 -10.54
CA GLY A 241 -9.42 -7.28 -9.73
C GLY A 241 -8.53 -8.50 -9.90
N HIS A 242 -7.77 -8.82 -8.84
CA HIS A 242 -6.97 -10.05 -8.77
C HIS A 242 -7.87 -11.21 -8.38
N LEU A 243 -7.49 -12.43 -8.80
CA LEU A 243 -8.16 -13.66 -8.41
C LEU A 243 -7.12 -14.61 -7.81
N ALA A 244 -7.44 -15.20 -6.66
CA ALA A 244 -6.63 -16.21 -6.01
C ALA A 244 -7.32 -17.58 -6.11
N CYS A 245 -6.58 -18.59 -6.55
CA CYS A 245 -6.97 -19.99 -6.43
C CYS A 245 -6.09 -20.62 -5.35
N ALA A 246 -6.65 -20.91 -4.18
CA ALA A 246 -5.90 -21.40 -3.04
C ALA A 246 -6.35 -22.79 -2.60
N SER A 247 -5.38 -23.65 -2.26
CA SER A 247 -5.56 -24.90 -1.53
C SER A 247 -4.95 -24.74 -0.14
N VAL A 248 -5.72 -25.04 0.90
CA VAL A 248 -5.30 -24.89 2.30
C VAL A 248 -5.21 -26.24 2.96
N ARG A 249 -4.07 -26.52 3.60
CA ARG A 249 -3.88 -27.74 4.38
C ARG A 249 -4.00 -27.42 5.87
N PHE A 250 -4.81 -28.20 6.55
CA PHE A 250 -5.00 -28.13 8.00
C PHE A 250 -4.31 -29.32 8.68
N SER A 251 -3.88 -29.15 9.94
CA SER A 251 -3.30 -30.21 10.76
C SER A 251 -4.33 -31.28 11.18
N GLU A 252 -5.61 -30.90 11.23
CA GLU A 252 -6.74 -31.78 11.61
C GLU A 252 -7.71 -31.86 10.44
N SER A 253 -8.12 -33.07 10.11
CA SER A 253 -9.09 -33.38 9.05
C SER A 253 -10.50 -33.59 9.63
#